data_e509345081c5edb9fa82d2f04c137320
#
_entry.id   e509345081c5edb9fa82d2f04c137320
#
_cell.length_a   1.000
_cell.length_b   1.000
_cell.length_c   1.000
_cell.angle_alpha   90.00
_cell.angle_beta   90.00
_cell.angle_gamma   90.00
#
_symmetry.space_group_name_H-M   'P 1'
#
loop_
_entity.id
_entity.type
_entity.pdbx_description
1 polymer ?
#
loop_
_entity_poly.entity_id
_entity_poly.type
_entity_poly.pdbx_seq_one_letter_code
_entity_poly.pdbx_strand_id
1 'polypeptide(L)'
;MHKQASLPFSQSDDTLSIYPHPGRSAHEEILRRLAEVNKEGITGYGNDSYCESAKEKIRQACKCPEADIYFLVGGTQTNQTVIDSVLQSYEGVIAAETGHVASHEAGAIEASGHKVLTLPQLEGKIQPKDVADYLNQFYSDGNHEHMVFPGMVYISHPTEYGTLYTRGELAELSDICHSILQYLPLSHLYLLLQDHIQDVLHQDTMEYGTADRYQKALRD
;
A
#
# COMPACT_ATOMS: atom_id res chain seq x y z
N MET A 1 3.16 5.38 -47.88
CA MET A 1 4.43 5.83 -47.33
C MET A 1 4.21 6.25 -45.89
N HIS A 2 4.37 5.32 -44.93
CA HIS A 2 4.31 5.62 -43.51
C HIS A 2 5.74 5.85 -43.01
N LYS A 3 6.03 7.06 -42.55
CA LYS A 3 7.27 7.37 -41.86
C LYS A 3 7.17 6.82 -40.43
N GLN A 4 7.96 5.78 -40.16
CA GLN A 4 8.28 5.35 -38.83
C GLN A 4 9.12 6.43 -38.13
N ALA A 5 8.59 7.02 -37.05
CA ALA A 5 9.36 7.88 -36.18
C ALA A 5 10.22 6.97 -35.28
N SER A 6 11.52 6.97 -35.48
CA SER A 6 12.48 6.37 -34.59
C SER A 6 12.67 7.24 -33.38
N LEU A 7 12.33 6.72 -32.21
CA LEU A 7 12.68 7.34 -30.93
C LEU A 7 14.19 7.19 -30.71
N PRO A 8 14.91 8.25 -30.33
CA PRO A 8 16.32 8.15 -30.01
C PRO A 8 16.49 7.49 -28.64
N PHE A 9 16.91 6.24 -28.62
CA PHE A 9 17.54 5.64 -27.45
C PHE A 9 18.93 6.25 -27.34
N SER A 10 19.15 7.17 -26.41
CA SER A 10 20.49 7.59 -26.06
C SER A 10 21.10 6.51 -25.16
N GLN A 11 22.17 5.90 -25.65
CA GLN A 11 23.06 5.12 -24.80
C GLN A 11 23.71 6.05 -23.78
N SER A 12 23.41 5.86 -22.50
CA SER A 12 24.18 6.41 -21.41
C SER A 12 24.04 5.55 -20.16
N ASP A 13 25.18 5.08 -19.71
CA ASP A 13 25.51 4.46 -18.45
C ASP A 13 24.82 3.13 -18.07
N ASP A 14 25.64 2.06 -18.18
CA ASP A 14 25.40 0.71 -17.69
C ASP A 14 25.38 0.61 -16.14
N THR A 15 24.63 1.46 -15.46
CA THR A 15 24.29 1.24 -14.07
C THR A 15 22.94 0.52 -14.01
N LEU A 16 22.99 -0.76 -13.71
CA LEU A 16 21.79 -1.57 -13.50
C LEU A 16 21.02 -0.97 -12.31
N SER A 17 20.03 -0.13 -12.60
CA SER A 17 19.11 0.36 -11.59
C SER A 17 18.09 -0.75 -11.29
N ILE A 18 18.15 -1.32 -10.10
CA ILE A 18 17.14 -2.28 -9.62
C ILE A 18 15.89 -1.59 -9.07
N TYR A 19 15.80 -0.28 -9.20
CA TYR A 19 14.61 0.49 -8.84
C TYR A 19 13.93 1.09 -10.07
N PRO A 20 12.60 0.98 -10.19
CA PRO A 20 11.85 1.53 -11.32
C PRO A 20 11.77 3.06 -11.35
N HIS A 21 12.28 3.76 -10.32
CA HIS A 21 12.27 5.22 -10.29
C HIS A 21 13.60 5.80 -10.75
N PRO A 22 13.59 6.72 -11.74
CA PRO A 22 14.81 7.35 -12.23
C PRO A 22 15.47 8.16 -11.10
N GLY A 23 16.69 7.76 -10.74
CA GLY A 23 17.57 8.57 -9.92
C GLY A 23 18.06 7.98 -8.60
N ARG A 24 17.67 6.76 -8.20
CA ARG A 24 18.22 6.13 -6.99
C ARG A 24 18.84 4.78 -7.33
N SER A 25 20.15 4.66 -7.14
CA SER A 25 20.88 3.38 -7.17
C SER A 25 20.68 2.63 -5.85
N ALA A 26 20.85 1.29 -5.87
CA ALA A 26 20.89 0.52 -4.63
C ALA A 26 22.05 0.97 -3.74
N HIS A 27 21.83 0.93 -2.43
CA HIS A 27 22.88 1.20 -1.46
C HIS A 27 24.06 0.22 -1.65
N GLU A 28 25.30 0.69 -1.56
CA GLU A 28 26.52 -0.12 -1.80
C GLU A 28 26.54 -1.42 -0.99
N GLU A 29 26.04 -1.38 0.25
CA GLU A 29 25.97 -2.55 1.11
C GLU A 29 25.02 -3.62 0.55
N ILE A 30 23.94 -3.25 -0.11
CA ILE A 30 23.03 -4.18 -0.78
C ILE A 30 23.76 -4.86 -1.93
N LEU A 31 24.46 -4.08 -2.76
CA LEU A 31 25.22 -4.62 -3.89
C LEU A 31 26.36 -5.54 -3.42
N ARG A 32 27.06 -5.15 -2.37
CA ARG A 32 28.10 -5.99 -1.77
C ARG A 32 27.52 -7.31 -1.26
N ARG A 33 26.39 -7.26 -0.56
CA ARG A 33 25.74 -8.45 -0.04
C ARG A 33 25.21 -9.35 -1.13
N LEU A 34 24.63 -8.80 -2.19
CA LEU A 34 24.19 -9.57 -3.35
C LEU A 34 25.37 -10.29 -4.01
N ALA A 35 26.53 -9.65 -4.15
CA ALA A 35 27.72 -10.28 -4.70
C ALA A 35 28.22 -11.45 -3.84
N GLU A 36 28.12 -11.37 -2.53
CA GLU A 36 28.50 -12.45 -1.61
C GLU A 36 27.59 -13.67 -1.76
N VAL A 37 26.27 -13.45 -1.77
CA VAL A 37 25.29 -14.55 -1.81
C VAL A 37 25.03 -15.10 -3.20
N ASN A 38 25.50 -14.44 -4.25
CA ASN A 38 25.24 -14.81 -5.65
C ASN A 38 25.77 -16.21 -6.04
N LYS A 39 26.65 -16.79 -5.24
CA LYS A 39 27.21 -18.14 -5.47
C LYS A 39 26.49 -19.23 -4.65
N GLU A 40 25.53 -18.85 -3.82
CA GLU A 40 24.79 -19.77 -2.99
C GLU A 40 23.55 -20.29 -3.75
N GLY A 41 23.28 -21.59 -3.63
CA GLY A 41 22.02 -22.16 -4.07
C GLY A 41 20.93 -21.83 -3.06
N ILE A 42 20.06 -20.87 -3.38
CA ILE A 42 19.00 -20.41 -2.50
C ILE A 42 17.65 -20.98 -2.95
N THR A 43 16.82 -21.44 -2.01
CA THR A 43 15.44 -21.83 -2.30
C THR A 43 14.60 -20.59 -2.62
N GLY A 44 13.65 -20.73 -3.53
CA GLY A 44 12.73 -19.63 -3.87
C GLY A 44 11.54 -19.50 -2.90
N TYR A 45 10.62 -18.66 -3.28
CA TYR A 45 9.31 -18.47 -2.60
C TYR A 45 9.38 -17.88 -1.18
N GLY A 46 10.45 -17.15 -0.87
CA GLY A 46 10.61 -16.51 0.45
C GLY A 46 10.83 -17.47 1.61
N ASN A 47 11.26 -18.71 1.33
CA ASN A 47 11.52 -19.76 2.33
C ASN A 47 13.02 -19.99 2.55
N ASP A 48 13.86 -19.11 2.07
CA ASP A 48 15.30 -19.15 2.28
C ASP A 48 15.70 -18.50 3.62
N SER A 49 16.92 -18.78 4.05
CA SER A 49 17.42 -18.28 5.33
C SER A 49 17.55 -16.76 5.41
N TYR A 50 17.70 -16.08 4.26
CA TYR A 50 17.78 -14.60 4.20
C TYR A 50 16.40 -14.00 4.41
N CYS A 51 15.38 -14.54 3.76
CA CYS A 51 14.00 -14.13 3.95
C CYS A 51 13.55 -14.36 5.41
N GLU A 52 13.86 -15.53 6.00
CA GLU A 52 13.50 -15.79 7.39
C GLU A 52 14.24 -14.84 8.36
N SER A 53 15.52 -14.57 8.14
CA SER A 53 16.27 -13.58 8.92
C SER A 53 15.71 -12.17 8.77
N ALA A 54 15.26 -11.79 7.58
CA ALA A 54 14.62 -10.49 7.35
C ALA A 54 13.26 -10.39 8.05
N LYS A 55 12.41 -11.42 7.96
CA LYS A 55 11.12 -11.47 8.66
C LYS A 55 11.29 -11.30 10.17
N GLU A 56 12.27 -11.99 10.75
CA GLU A 56 12.55 -11.87 12.18
C GLU A 56 12.98 -10.45 12.58
N LYS A 57 13.86 -9.83 11.80
CA LYS A 57 14.28 -8.43 12.05
C LYS A 57 13.12 -7.45 11.92
N ILE A 58 12.22 -7.66 10.96
CA ILE A 58 11.02 -6.83 10.79
C ILE A 58 10.08 -7.01 11.99
N ARG A 59 9.81 -8.25 12.43
CA ARG A 59 9.00 -8.50 13.63
C ARG A 59 9.56 -7.79 14.87
N GLN A 60 10.89 -7.84 15.05
CA GLN A 60 11.55 -7.16 16.17
C GLN A 60 11.44 -5.64 16.04
N ALA A 61 11.70 -5.08 14.85
CA ALA A 61 11.61 -3.63 14.61
C ALA A 61 10.19 -3.11 14.80
N CYS A 62 9.19 -3.85 14.33
CA CYS A 62 7.78 -3.53 14.48
C CYS A 62 7.21 -3.90 15.86
N LYS A 63 7.99 -4.57 16.73
CA LYS A 63 7.53 -5.09 18.03
C LYS A 63 6.27 -5.95 17.90
N CYS A 64 6.16 -6.71 16.82
CA CYS A 64 5.01 -7.54 16.48
C CYS A 64 5.47 -8.99 16.20
N PRO A 65 5.75 -9.80 17.23
CA PRO A 65 6.33 -11.13 17.06
C PRO A 65 5.42 -12.10 16.31
N GLU A 66 4.10 -11.87 16.36
CA GLU A 66 3.10 -12.72 15.71
C GLU A 66 2.75 -12.29 14.28
N ALA A 67 3.43 -11.26 13.73
CA ALA A 67 3.12 -10.77 12.40
C ALA A 67 3.52 -11.78 11.32
N ASP A 68 2.62 -12.04 10.39
CA ASP A 68 2.92 -12.70 9.14
C ASP A 68 3.53 -11.69 8.15
N ILE A 69 4.66 -12.05 7.55
CA ILE A 69 5.41 -11.16 6.67
C ILE A 69 5.60 -11.82 5.31
N TYR A 70 5.20 -11.12 4.27
CA TYR A 70 5.32 -11.54 2.88
C TYR A 70 6.15 -10.52 2.10
N PHE A 71 7.04 -11.02 1.23
CA PHE A 71 7.81 -10.19 0.31
C PHE A 71 7.22 -10.29 -1.08
N LEU A 72 6.86 -9.15 -1.66
CA LEU A 72 6.30 -9.01 -3.00
C LEU A 72 7.21 -8.14 -3.86
N VAL A 73 7.04 -8.20 -5.18
CA VAL A 73 7.98 -7.58 -6.14
C VAL A 73 7.93 -6.05 -6.11
N GLY A 74 6.79 -5.46 -5.76
CA GLY A 74 6.62 -4.01 -5.72
C GLY A 74 5.28 -3.58 -5.14
N GLY A 75 5.11 -2.28 -4.92
CA GLY A 75 3.94 -1.69 -4.28
C GLY A 75 2.64 -2.00 -5.00
N THR A 76 2.61 -1.85 -6.32
CA THR A 76 1.43 -2.16 -7.15
C THR A 76 0.99 -3.63 -7.00
N GLN A 77 1.94 -4.58 -7.03
CA GLN A 77 1.60 -5.99 -6.81
C GLN A 77 1.12 -6.22 -5.38
N THR A 78 1.70 -5.53 -4.41
CA THR A 78 1.27 -5.63 -3.00
C THR A 78 -0.16 -5.16 -2.85
N ASN A 79 -0.48 -3.96 -3.35
CA ASN A 79 -1.83 -3.42 -3.28
C ASN A 79 -2.84 -4.32 -3.98
N GLN A 80 -2.56 -4.73 -5.22
CA GLN A 80 -3.43 -5.64 -5.97
C GLN A 80 -3.67 -6.96 -5.22
N THR A 81 -2.60 -7.60 -4.73
CA THR A 81 -2.71 -8.87 -4.02
C THR A 81 -3.51 -8.74 -2.73
N VAL A 82 -3.25 -7.71 -1.92
CA VAL A 82 -3.96 -7.52 -0.65
C VAL A 82 -5.43 -7.21 -0.90
N ILE A 83 -5.74 -6.29 -1.80
CA ILE A 83 -7.11 -5.89 -2.12
C ILE A 83 -7.90 -7.09 -2.66
N ASP A 84 -7.35 -7.82 -3.63
CA ASP A 84 -8.01 -8.99 -4.22
C ASP A 84 -8.18 -10.16 -3.23
N SER A 85 -7.25 -10.33 -2.30
CA SER A 85 -7.34 -11.42 -1.32
C SER A 85 -8.35 -11.17 -0.19
N VAL A 86 -8.69 -9.90 0.05
CA VAL A 86 -9.53 -9.48 1.18
C VAL A 86 -10.96 -9.18 0.73
N LEU A 87 -11.13 -8.58 -0.45
CA LEU A 87 -12.44 -8.16 -0.96
C LEU A 87 -13.19 -9.29 -1.64
N GLN A 88 -14.52 -9.25 -1.53
CA GLN A 88 -15.41 -10.07 -2.34
C GLN A 88 -15.53 -9.47 -3.75
N SER A 89 -15.86 -10.30 -4.74
CA SER A 89 -15.93 -9.89 -6.16
C SER A 89 -16.89 -8.73 -6.45
N TYR A 90 -17.84 -8.44 -5.57
CA TYR A 90 -18.79 -7.32 -5.66
C TYR A 90 -18.35 -6.10 -4.85
N GLU A 91 -17.21 -6.16 -4.16
CA GLU A 91 -16.70 -5.08 -3.32
C GLU A 91 -15.63 -4.26 -4.04
N GLY A 92 -15.51 -3.01 -3.64
CA GLY A 92 -14.53 -2.05 -4.13
C GLY A 92 -13.77 -1.39 -2.98
N VAL A 93 -12.72 -0.68 -3.34
CA VAL A 93 -11.84 0.02 -2.42
C VAL A 93 -12.05 1.53 -2.49
N ILE A 94 -12.37 2.15 -1.35
CA ILE A 94 -12.43 3.60 -1.21
C ILE A 94 -11.00 4.14 -1.12
N ALA A 95 -10.69 5.18 -1.92
CA ALA A 95 -9.39 5.86 -1.89
C ALA A 95 -9.56 7.35 -2.18
N ALA A 96 -8.58 8.16 -1.78
CA ALA A 96 -8.48 9.54 -2.28
C ALA A 96 -8.37 9.52 -3.81
N GLU A 97 -8.94 10.51 -4.51
CA GLU A 97 -8.82 10.65 -5.98
C GLU A 97 -7.36 10.76 -6.44
N THR A 98 -6.46 11.23 -5.57
CA THR A 98 -5.02 11.30 -5.78
C THR A 98 -4.28 10.08 -5.22
N GLY A 99 -4.97 9.17 -4.52
CA GLY A 99 -4.36 8.00 -3.91
C GLY A 99 -3.67 7.09 -4.94
N HIS A 100 -2.62 6.42 -4.53
CA HIS A 100 -1.76 5.66 -5.43
C HIS A 100 -2.54 4.64 -6.27
N VAL A 101 -3.45 3.89 -5.65
CA VAL A 101 -4.31 2.89 -6.33
C VAL A 101 -5.27 3.51 -7.35
N ALA A 102 -5.63 4.79 -7.18
CA ALA A 102 -6.54 5.49 -8.10
C ALA A 102 -5.81 6.13 -9.29
N SER A 103 -4.55 6.56 -9.11
CA SER A 103 -3.87 7.46 -10.05
C SER A 103 -2.56 6.93 -10.64
N HIS A 104 -1.86 6.01 -9.96
CA HIS A 104 -0.48 5.64 -10.32
C HIS A 104 -0.25 4.14 -10.58
N GLU A 105 -1.29 3.30 -10.55
CA GLU A 105 -1.15 1.85 -10.70
C GLU A 105 -1.69 1.30 -12.04
N ALA A 106 -1.92 2.18 -13.01
CA ALA A 106 -2.30 1.80 -14.38
C ALA A 106 -3.52 0.84 -14.45
N GLY A 107 -4.47 0.97 -13.50
CA GLY A 107 -5.66 0.11 -13.45
C GLY A 107 -5.40 -1.30 -12.89
N ALA A 108 -4.37 -1.48 -12.07
CA ALA A 108 -4.05 -2.79 -11.49
C ALA A 108 -5.19 -3.33 -10.60
N ILE A 109 -5.86 -2.45 -9.87
CA ILE A 109 -6.96 -2.85 -8.99
C ILE A 109 -8.19 -3.27 -9.81
N GLU A 110 -8.52 -2.50 -10.85
CA GLU A 110 -9.61 -2.82 -11.77
C GLU A 110 -9.32 -4.12 -12.54
N ALA A 111 -8.05 -4.40 -12.85
CA ALA A 111 -7.64 -5.64 -13.51
C ALA A 111 -7.85 -6.88 -12.63
N SER A 112 -7.86 -6.75 -11.31
CA SER A 112 -8.25 -7.84 -10.39
C SER A 112 -9.76 -7.93 -10.16
N GLY A 113 -10.54 -7.05 -10.80
CA GLY A 113 -12.01 -7.10 -10.77
C GLY A 113 -12.66 -6.17 -9.74
N HIS A 114 -11.87 -5.39 -9.01
CA HIS A 114 -12.36 -4.47 -7.99
C HIS A 114 -12.39 -3.03 -8.50
N LYS A 115 -13.43 -2.30 -8.12
CA LYS A 115 -13.56 -0.89 -8.46
C LYS A 115 -12.88 -0.02 -7.43
N VAL A 116 -12.10 0.98 -7.88
CA VAL A 116 -11.65 2.06 -7.01
C VAL A 116 -12.76 3.10 -6.89
N LEU A 117 -13.23 3.30 -5.66
CA LEU A 117 -14.28 4.25 -5.28
C LEU A 117 -13.61 5.53 -4.78
N THR A 118 -13.41 6.49 -5.67
CA THR A 118 -12.65 7.70 -5.34
C THR A 118 -13.49 8.71 -4.57
N LEU A 119 -12.89 9.29 -3.52
CA LEU A 119 -13.44 10.42 -2.78
C LEU A 119 -12.55 11.66 -2.90
N PRO A 120 -13.11 12.87 -2.70
CA PRO A 120 -12.32 14.10 -2.63
C PRO A 120 -11.19 14.00 -1.60
N GLN A 121 -10.14 14.76 -1.82
CA GLN A 121 -9.00 14.81 -0.92
C GLN A 121 -8.72 16.24 -0.44
N LEU A 122 -8.09 16.36 0.72
CA LEU A 122 -7.50 17.59 1.22
C LEU A 122 -6.03 17.33 1.53
N GLU A 123 -5.14 18.00 0.82
CA GLU A 123 -3.68 17.80 0.92
C GLU A 123 -3.26 16.33 0.72
N GLY A 124 -3.91 15.64 -0.21
CA GLY A 124 -3.70 14.21 -0.52
C GLY A 124 -4.41 13.25 0.42
N LYS A 125 -5.00 13.73 1.51
CA LYS A 125 -5.69 12.90 2.50
C LYS A 125 -7.19 12.79 2.23
N ILE A 126 -7.72 11.58 2.37
CA ILE A 126 -9.16 11.35 2.48
C ILE A 126 -9.61 11.81 3.87
N GLN A 127 -10.72 12.53 3.94
CA GLN A 127 -11.23 13.00 5.23
C GLN A 127 -12.17 11.95 5.85
N PRO A 128 -12.06 11.66 7.16
CA PRO A 128 -12.96 10.73 7.85
C PRO A 128 -14.45 11.04 7.61
N LYS A 129 -14.80 12.33 7.65
CA LYS A 129 -16.16 12.78 7.36
C LYS A 129 -16.65 12.37 5.97
N ASP A 130 -15.81 12.50 4.94
CA ASP A 130 -16.21 12.16 3.56
C ASP A 130 -16.45 10.67 3.39
N VAL A 131 -15.66 9.83 4.10
CA VAL A 131 -15.88 8.39 4.16
C VAL A 131 -17.21 8.09 4.85
N ALA A 132 -17.48 8.68 6.01
CA ALA A 132 -18.73 8.50 6.74
C ALA A 132 -19.95 8.94 5.91
N ASP A 133 -19.88 10.10 5.26
CA ASP A 133 -20.97 10.61 4.41
C ASP A 133 -21.22 9.69 3.22
N TYR A 134 -20.16 9.22 2.55
CA TYR A 134 -20.27 8.27 1.44
C TYR A 134 -20.96 6.97 1.88
N LEU A 135 -20.56 6.41 3.00
CA LEU A 135 -21.14 5.17 3.52
C LEU A 135 -22.60 5.36 3.94
N ASN A 136 -22.91 6.47 4.60
CA ASN A 136 -24.30 6.81 4.95
C ASN A 136 -25.18 6.97 3.70
N GLN A 137 -24.67 7.63 2.67
CA GLN A 137 -25.38 7.78 1.40
C GLN A 137 -25.58 6.42 0.73
N PHE A 138 -24.54 5.60 0.65
CA PHE A 138 -24.60 4.26 0.06
C PHE A 138 -25.68 3.40 0.71
N TYR A 139 -25.65 3.24 2.04
CA TYR A 139 -26.60 2.38 2.74
C TYR A 139 -28.03 2.98 2.87
N SER A 140 -28.19 4.27 2.63
CA SER A 140 -29.50 4.92 2.56
C SER A 140 -30.17 4.77 1.18
N ASP A 141 -29.43 4.39 0.15
CA ASP A 141 -29.98 4.15 -1.18
C ASP A 141 -30.72 2.82 -1.20
N GLY A 142 -32.00 2.84 -1.56
CA GLY A 142 -32.82 1.62 -1.66
C GLY A 142 -32.37 0.65 -2.76
N ASN A 143 -31.44 1.07 -3.64
CA ASN A 143 -30.88 0.24 -4.70
C ASN A 143 -29.40 -0.12 -4.46
N HIS A 144 -28.86 0.11 -3.25
CA HIS A 144 -27.43 -0.14 -2.98
C HIS A 144 -27.00 -1.58 -3.26
N GLU A 145 -27.91 -2.56 -3.19
CA GLU A 145 -27.65 -3.96 -3.55
C GLU A 145 -27.23 -4.17 -5.02
N HIS A 146 -27.47 -3.20 -5.89
CA HIS A 146 -27.05 -3.19 -7.30
C HIS A 146 -25.76 -2.39 -7.53
N MET A 147 -25.19 -1.81 -6.48
CA MET A 147 -23.97 -0.99 -6.55
C MET A 147 -22.75 -1.82 -6.11
N VAL A 148 -21.56 -1.30 -6.39
CA VAL A 148 -20.32 -1.87 -5.84
C VAL A 148 -20.25 -1.53 -4.36
N PHE A 149 -20.16 -2.55 -3.51
CA PHE A 149 -20.10 -2.37 -2.07
C PHE A 149 -18.74 -1.82 -1.63
N PRO A 150 -18.69 -0.84 -0.75
CA PRO A 150 -17.43 -0.39 -0.15
C PRO A 150 -16.92 -1.44 0.84
N GLY A 151 -15.85 -2.15 0.48
CA GLY A 151 -15.26 -3.21 1.31
C GLY A 151 -13.93 -2.85 1.96
N MET A 152 -13.28 -1.75 1.51
CA MET A 152 -11.99 -1.32 2.05
C MET A 152 -11.83 0.18 1.93
N VAL A 153 -11.15 0.80 2.91
CA VAL A 153 -10.58 2.14 2.80
C VAL A 153 -9.07 2.01 2.67
N TYR A 154 -8.54 2.54 1.58
CA TYR A 154 -7.11 2.58 1.30
C TYR A 154 -6.55 3.98 1.53
N ILE A 155 -5.42 4.07 2.18
CA ILE A 155 -4.66 5.31 2.34
C ILE A 155 -3.17 5.08 2.06
N SER A 156 -2.54 6.04 1.36
CA SER A 156 -1.08 6.14 1.27
C SER A 156 -0.53 6.93 2.46
N HIS A 157 0.60 6.50 3.03
CA HIS A 157 1.24 7.20 4.13
C HIS A 157 2.77 7.10 4.03
N PRO A 158 3.47 8.19 3.71
CA PRO A 158 2.92 9.53 3.37
C PRO A 158 2.01 9.49 2.13
N THR A 159 1.17 10.51 2.00
CA THR A 159 0.36 10.68 0.79
C THR A 159 1.25 11.03 -0.41
N GLU A 160 0.68 11.04 -1.62
CA GLU A 160 1.37 11.45 -2.85
C GLU A 160 1.87 12.91 -2.79
N TYR A 161 1.34 13.72 -1.87
CA TYR A 161 1.78 15.09 -1.60
C TYR A 161 2.80 15.19 -0.45
N GLY A 162 3.20 14.04 0.12
CA GLY A 162 4.15 13.98 1.24
C GLY A 162 3.55 14.36 2.60
N THR A 163 2.23 14.51 2.69
CA THR A 163 1.55 14.79 3.96
C THR A 163 1.34 13.51 4.77
N LEU A 164 1.23 13.65 6.08
CA LEU A 164 1.05 12.54 7.00
C LEU A 164 -0.33 12.62 7.67
N TYR A 165 -1.00 11.49 7.78
CA TYR A 165 -2.16 11.39 8.65
C TYR A 165 -1.74 11.49 10.11
N THR A 166 -2.47 12.26 10.88
CA THR A 166 -2.32 12.29 12.34
C THR A 166 -2.90 11.02 12.97
N ARG A 167 -2.49 10.72 14.21
CA ARG A 167 -3.09 9.63 14.97
C ARG A 167 -4.60 9.76 15.10
N GLY A 168 -5.10 10.99 15.30
CA GLY A 168 -6.54 11.25 15.40
C GLY A 168 -7.28 10.91 14.13
N GLU A 169 -6.78 11.35 12.96
CA GLU A 169 -7.36 11.04 11.65
C GLU A 169 -7.37 9.52 11.38
N LEU A 170 -6.28 8.82 11.72
CA LEU A 170 -6.20 7.35 11.56
C LEU A 170 -7.17 6.62 12.48
N ALA A 171 -7.29 7.05 13.74
CA ALA A 171 -8.22 6.47 14.69
C ALA A 171 -9.67 6.66 14.22
N GLU A 172 -10.02 7.87 13.77
CA GLU A 172 -11.35 8.20 13.27
C GLU A 172 -11.71 7.38 12.01
N LEU A 173 -10.78 7.23 11.06
CA LEU A 173 -10.97 6.35 9.90
C LEU A 173 -11.18 4.90 10.33
N SER A 174 -10.38 4.41 11.27
CA SER A 174 -10.50 3.06 11.82
C SER A 174 -11.85 2.85 12.51
N ASP A 175 -12.30 3.79 13.32
CA ASP A 175 -13.60 3.73 14.00
C ASP A 175 -14.76 3.70 13.00
N ILE A 176 -14.68 4.47 11.92
CA ILE A 176 -15.66 4.45 10.83
C ILE A 176 -15.67 3.06 10.18
N CYS A 177 -14.52 2.49 9.84
CA CYS A 177 -14.42 1.17 9.24
C CYS A 177 -15.03 0.08 10.14
N HIS A 178 -14.86 0.18 11.46
CA HIS A 178 -15.41 -0.78 12.41
C HIS A 178 -16.90 -0.55 12.72
N SER A 179 -17.39 0.69 12.66
CA SER A 179 -18.78 1.01 13.00
C SER A 179 -19.80 0.41 12.03
N ILE A 180 -19.42 0.13 10.80
CA ILE A 180 -20.30 -0.45 9.77
C ILE A 180 -20.69 -1.90 10.06
N LEU A 181 -19.90 -2.61 10.86
CA LEU A 181 -20.25 -3.95 11.36
C LEU A 181 -21.62 -4.02 12.06
N GLN A 182 -22.16 -2.86 12.51
CA GLN A 182 -23.49 -2.79 13.12
C GLN A 182 -24.63 -2.91 12.11
N TYR A 183 -24.40 -2.62 10.84
CA TYR A 183 -25.43 -2.59 9.80
C TYR A 183 -25.51 -3.86 8.96
N LEU A 184 -24.40 -4.61 8.87
CA LEU A 184 -24.34 -5.86 8.10
C LEU A 184 -23.45 -6.90 8.81
N PRO A 185 -24.01 -7.94 9.41
CA PRO A 185 -23.26 -8.95 10.18
C PRO A 185 -22.29 -9.80 9.35
N LEU A 186 -22.24 -9.63 8.03
CA LEU A 186 -21.39 -10.39 7.11
C LEU A 186 -20.41 -9.53 6.30
N SER A 187 -20.46 -8.20 6.40
CA SER A 187 -19.52 -7.31 5.69
C SER A 187 -18.51 -6.69 6.64
N HIS A 188 -17.26 -6.73 6.24
CA HIS A 188 -16.15 -6.12 6.95
C HIS A 188 -15.63 -4.96 6.09
N LEU A 189 -15.52 -3.77 6.66
CA LEU A 189 -14.80 -2.69 6.01
C LEU A 189 -13.37 -2.66 6.56
N TYR A 190 -12.40 -2.94 5.70
CA TYR A 190 -10.99 -2.97 6.06
C TYR A 190 -10.35 -1.59 5.90
N LEU A 191 -9.36 -1.29 6.72
CA LEU A 191 -8.47 -0.15 6.53
C LEU A 191 -7.11 -0.65 6.07
N LEU A 192 -6.74 -0.36 4.82
CA LEU A 192 -5.43 -0.66 4.27
C LEU A 192 -4.55 0.59 4.31
N LEU A 193 -3.48 0.52 5.07
CA LEU A 193 -2.44 1.53 5.15
C LEU A 193 -1.25 1.09 4.32
N GLN A 194 -1.00 1.78 3.20
CA GLN A 194 0.24 1.62 2.45
C GLN A 194 1.29 2.58 2.99
N ASP A 195 2.34 2.03 3.59
CA ASP A 195 3.51 2.80 4.02
C ASP A 195 4.61 2.70 2.95
N HIS A 196 5.10 3.83 2.48
CA HIS A 196 6.25 3.89 1.59
C HIS A 196 7.53 3.70 2.41
N ILE A 197 7.81 2.47 2.84
CA ILE A 197 8.99 2.08 3.63
C ILE A 197 10.32 2.50 2.95
N GLN A 198 10.31 2.83 1.67
CA GLN A 198 11.51 3.24 0.93
C GLN A 198 12.17 4.52 1.47
N ASP A 199 11.42 5.40 2.14
CA ASP A 199 11.99 6.62 2.70
C ASP A 199 12.56 6.45 4.13
N VAL A 200 12.19 5.39 4.83
CA VAL A 200 12.65 5.11 6.20
C VAL A 200 14.09 4.59 6.24
N LEU A 201 14.56 3.95 5.18
CA LEU A 201 15.93 3.43 5.12
C LEU A 201 16.98 4.48 4.73
N HIS A 202 16.58 5.72 4.44
CA HIS A 202 17.50 6.80 4.02
C HIS A 202 17.68 7.93 5.02
N GLN A 203 17.00 7.90 6.15
CA GLN A 203 17.18 8.90 7.20
C GLN A 203 17.82 8.25 8.44
N ASP A 204 19.15 8.17 8.45
CA ASP A 204 19.96 7.85 9.62
C ASP A 204 19.81 8.86 10.79
N THR A 205 18.80 9.71 10.77
CA THR A 205 18.56 10.76 11.76
C THR A 205 17.10 11.00 12.13
N MET A 206 16.17 10.10 11.79
CA MET A 206 14.84 10.19 12.36
C MET A 206 14.61 9.03 13.31
N GLU A 207 14.44 9.40 14.59
CA GLU A 207 14.05 8.53 15.68
C GLU A 207 12.96 7.53 15.24
N TYR A 208 13.15 6.30 15.63
CA TYR A 208 12.22 5.17 15.51
C TYR A 208 10.79 5.54 15.93
N GLY A 209 10.04 6.20 15.05
CA GLY A 209 8.74 6.77 15.41
C GLY A 209 7.54 6.20 14.65
N THR A 210 7.73 5.63 13.46
CA THR A 210 6.60 5.28 12.61
C THR A 210 5.96 3.95 13.01
N ALA A 211 6.72 2.87 13.13
CA ALA A 211 6.17 1.57 13.56
C ALA A 211 5.60 1.61 14.99
N ASP A 212 6.26 2.29 15.92
CA ASP A 212 5.75 2.48 17.30
C ASP A 212 4.46 3.31 17.33
N ARG A 213 4.31 4.29 16.44
CA ARG A 213 3.09 5.09 16.35
C ARG A 213 1.91 4.28 15.83
N TYR A 214 2.12 3.42 14.83
CA TYR A 214 1.07 2.58 14.27
C TYR A 214 0.62 1.50 15.23
N GLN A 215 1.54 0.77 15.84
CA GLN A 215 1.18 -0.28 16.80
C GLN A 215 0.51 0.26 18.05
N LYS A 216 0.89 1.47 18.49
CA LYS A 216 0.24 2.11 19.63
C LYS A 216 -1.14 2.65 19.26
N ALA A 217 -1.33 3.13 18.03
CA ALA A 217 -2.64 3.56 17.52
C ALA A 217 -3.63 2.40 17.35
N LEU A 218 -3.14 1.18 17.13
CA LEU A 218 -3.97 -0.02 16.95
C LEU A 218 -4.24 -0.78 18.27
N ARG A 219 -3.52 -0.50 19.35
CA ARG A 219 -3.65 -1.20 20.65
C ARG A 219 -4.27 -0.35 21.77
N ASP A 220 -4.31 0.96 21.65
CA ASP A 220 -4.94 1.91 22.58
C ASP A 220 -6.27 2.42 21.99
#